data_a7686bb7e0942f1c1e9a2d75bdd8e8ae
#
_entry.id   a7686bb7e0942f1c1e9a2d75bdd8e8ae
#
_cell.length_a   1.000
_cell.length_b   1.000
_cell.length_c   1.000
_cell.angle_alpha   90.00
_cell.angle_beta   90.00
_cell.angle_gamma   90.00
#
_symmetry.space_group_name_H-M   'P 1'
#
loop_
_entity.id
_entity.type
_entity.pdbx_description
1 polymer ?
#
loop_
_entity_poly.entity_id
_entity_poly.type
_entity_poly.pdbx_seq_one_letter_code
_entity_poly.pdbx_strand_id
1 'polypeptide(L)'
;MIKLRPHQERIVKTMTHTTKGQVIVPTGGGKTMCMITDAHRQFQYGNQTIVVVAPRILLAQQLSNDFLKIIDNAMVLHVHSGETEHDSTTNSNSISEWVVNNWNTNKIIFTTYHSLHRIQQSSIPVNTIYFDEAHNSVQQHFHTPTRFFATTNNRRCFFFTATPHHSKNDERGMNNEEVYGKVLEQVPAPELVDAGVILPPKVVVNQCEMIRDRKITCEDDADNILSSIDSNSVDKILICARRTSQIVRLFSDSKLGAELYGRGYNWMYITAKTGAVINGIKVSRVKFFETLNKWGKDNTRFVVLHHSILSEGINVSGLEAVLFLRSMNFTTISQTIGRVIRKGNVNKQFGIVSIPVYDKVGISTSKRVNAVVDTIFEQGKPAISTK
;
A
#
# COMPACT_ATOMS: atom_id res chain seq x y z
N MET A 1 9.71 24.86 6.35
CA MET A 1 8.76 24.94 5.21
C MET A 1 8.71 23.60 4.49
N ILE A 2 7.53 23.03 4.28
CA ILE A 2 7.37 21.73 3.58
C ILE A 2 7.71 21.94 2.10
N LYS A 3 8.73 21.21 1.60
CA LYS A 3 9.10 21.27 0.18
C LYS A 3 8.30 20.19 -0.58
N LEU A 4 7.40 20.64 -1.44
CA LEU A 4 6.60 19.78 -2.31
C LEU A 4 7.26 19.58 -3.68
N ARG A 5 6.92 18.48 -4.33
CA ARG A 5 7.23 18.23 -5.73
C ARG A 5 6.15 18.88 -6.62
N PRO A 6 6.42 19.19 -7.89
CA PRO A 6 5.47 19.91 -8.76
C PRO A 6 4.06 19.29 -8.80
N HIS A 7 3.95 17.96 -8.95
CA HIS A 7 2.64 17.28 -8.92
C HIS A 7 1.93 17.39 -7.56
N GLN A 8 2.69 17.37 -6.45
CA GLN A 8 2.12 17.54 -5.11
C GLN A 8 1.61 18.97 -4.89
N GLU A 9 2.31 19.97 -5.43
CA GLU A 9 1.87 21.38 -5.40
C GLU A 9 0.55 21.56 -6.15
N ARG A 10 0.42 20.96 -7.36
CA ARG A 10 -0.84 20.98 -8.12
C ARG A 10 -1.98 20.34 -7.34
N ILE A 11 -1.76 19.14 -6.77
CA ILE A 11 -2.75 18.44 -5.96
C ILE A 11 -3.23 19.30 -4.79
N VAL A 12 -2.30 19.80 -3.97
CA VAL A 12 -2.63 20.57 -2.77
C VAL A 12 -3.30 21.89 -3.15
N LYS A 13 -2.89 22.54 -4.25
CA LYS A 13 -3.55 23.74 -4.77
C LYS A 13 -5.01 23.45 -5.15
N THR A 14 -5.28 22.37 -5.89
CA THR A 14 -6.64 21.98 -6.27
C THR A 14 -7.49 21.63 -5.04
N MET A 15 -6.93 20.91 -4.06
CA MET A 15 -7.62 20.61 -2.80
C MET A 15 -8.00 21.87 -2.01
N THR A 16 -7.21 22.95 -2.08
CA THR A 16 -7.51 24.20 -1.37
C THR A 16 -8.80 24.86 -1.89
N HIS A 17 -9.12 24.69 -3.17
CA HIS A 17 -10.28 25.31 -3.81
C HIS A 17 -11.49 24.38 -3.93
N THR A 18 -11.42 23.18 -3.37
CA THR A 18 -12.47 22.17 -3.46
C THR A 18 -12.76 21.55 -2.10
N THR A 19 -13.98 21.06 -1.93
CA THR A 19 -14.38 20.38 -0.70
C THR A 19 -14.43 18.87 -0.83
N LYS A 20 -14.47 18.33 -2.07
CA LYS A 20 -14.56 16.89 -2.29
C LYS A 20 -13.96 16.49 -3.63
N GLY A 21 -13.27 15.35 -3.65
CA GLY A 21 -12.84 14.73 -4.89
C GLY A 21 -11.76 13.67 -4.72
N GLN A 22 -11.37 13.11 -5.85
CA GLN A 22 -10.44 12.00 -5.96
C GLN A 22 -9.06 12.48 -6.39
N VAL A 23 -8.03 11.95 -5.78
CA VAL A 23 -6.63 12.19 -6.11
C VAL A 23 -5.99 10.87 -6.52
N ILE A 24 -5.71 10.73 -7.81
CA ILE A 24 -5.19 9.49 -8.40
C ILE A 24 -3.70 9.66 -8.64
N VAL A 25 -2.89 8.98 -7.82
CA VAL A 25 -1.43 9.06 -7.88
C VAL A 25 -0.83 7.67 -7.74
N PRO A 26 0.09 7.27 -8.63
CA PRO A 26 0.78 5.99 -8.54
C PRO A 26 1.43 5.77 -7.17
N THR A 27 1.58 4.49 -6.80
CA THR A 27 2.29 4.12 -5.58
C THR A 27 3.71 4.67 -5.62
N GLY A 28 4.15 5.30 -4.52
CA GLY A 28 5.45 5.99 -4.46
C GLY A 28 5.41 7.46 -4.87
N GLY A 29 4.31 7.96 -5.44
CA GLY A 29 4.17 9.37 -5.85
C GLY A 29 3.95 10.36 -4.70
N GLY A 30 3.83 9.88 -3.44
CA GLY A 30 3.83 10.75 -2.25
C GLY A 30 2.46 11.29 -1.86
N LYS A 31 1.39 10.51 -2.02
CA LYS A 31 0.01 10.83 -1.56
C LYS A 31 -0.04 11.35 -0.13
N THR A 32 0.67 10.69 0.78
CA THR A 32 0.72 11.05 2.20
C THR A 32 1.19 12.49 2.42
N MET A 33 2.19 12.95 1.66
CA MET A 33 2.68 14.32 1.79
C MET A 33 1.63 15.37 1.38
N CYS A 34 0.77 15.05 0.41
CA CYS A 34 -0.35 15.93 0.03
C CYS A 34 -1.37 16.04 1.16
N MET A 35 -1.72 14.91 1.82
CA MET A 35 -2.63 14.90 2.97
C MET A 35 -2.03 15.71 4.14
N ILE A 36 -0.77 15.48 4.49
CA ILE A 36 -0.07 16.20 5.57
C ILE A 36 -0.04 17.69 5.30
N THR A 37 0.30 18.10 4.07
CA THR A 37 0.39 19.52 3.71
C THR A 37 -0.96 20.21 3.76
N ASP A 38 -2.01 19.56 3.28
CA ASP A 38 -3.37 20.09 3.37
C ASP A 38 -3.84 20.16 4.83
N ALA A 39 -3.60 19.12 5.64
CA ALA A 39 -3.91 19.11 7.07
C ALA A 39 -3.18 20.23 7.84
N HIS A 40 -1.88 20.40 7.60
CA HIS A 40 -1.10 21.47 8.19
C HIS A 40 -1.66 22.86 7.85
N ARG A 41 -2.13 23.06 6.60
CA ARG A 41 -2.81 24.30 6.21
C ARG A 41 -4.16 24.49 6.90
N GLN A 42 -4.96 23.44 7.03
CA GLN A 42 -6.27 23.51 7.70
C GLN A 42 -6.12 23.91 9.17
N PHE A 43 -5.09 23.47 9.84
CA PHE A 43 -4.82 23.82 11.24
C PHE A 43 -4.46 25.29 11.48
N GLN A 44 -4.20 26.05 10.41
CA GLN A 44 -4.02 27.52 10.52
C GLN A 44 -5.36 28.27 10.66
N TYR A 45 -6.49 27.62 10.36
CA TYR A 45 -7.81 28.25 10.41
C TYR A 45 -8.55 28.04 11.75
N GLY A 46 -7.89 27.51 12.76
CA GLY A 46 -8.46 27.27 14.09
C GLY A 46 -8.53 25.78 14.43
N ASN A 47 -9.29 25.48 15.48
CA ASN A 47 -9.36 24.14 16.08
C ASN A 47 -10.10 23.14 15.16
N GLN A 48 -9.37 22.45 14.33
CA GLN A 48 -9.89 21.49 13.34
C GLN A 48 -9.88 20.07 13.89
N THR A 49 -10.87 19.28 13.48
CA THR A 49 -10.87 17.81 13.62
C THR A 49 -10.67 17.18 12.26
N ILE A 50 -9.54 16.53 12.06
CA ILE A 50 -9.18 15.83 10.83
C ILE A 50 -9.21 14.33 11.08
N VAL A 51 -9.81 13.58 10.15
CA VAL A 51 -9.84 12.10 10.18
C VAL A 51 -9.01 11.56 9.02
N VAL A 52 -8.15 10.59 9.30
CA VAL A 52 -7.35 9.88 8.30
C VAL A 52 -7.74 8.41 8.33
N VAL A 53 -8.29 7.92 7.22
CA VAL A 53 -8.80 6.54 7.09
C VAL A 53 -7.81 5.71 6.30
N ALA A 54 -7.36 4.61 6.90
CA ALA A 54 -6.42 3.66 6.29
C ALA A 54 -7.05 2.26 6.10
N PRO A 55 -6.58 1.43 5.17
CA PRO A 55 -7.12 0.08 4.98
C PRO A 55 -6.75 -0.89 6.12
N ARG A 56 -5.65 -0.66 6.83
CA ARG A 56 -5.12 -1.55 7.88
C ARG A 56 -4.56 -0.76 9.06
N ILE A 57 -4.56 -1.40 10.23
CA ILE A 57 -4.02 -0.82 11.48
C ILE A 57 -2.56 -0.36 11.31
N LEU A 58 -1.71 -1.21 10.75
CA LEU A 58 -0.30 -0.86 10.53
C LEU A 58 -0.11 0.36 9.63
N LEU A 59 -0.98 0.52 8.62
CA LEU A 59 -0.92 1.70 7.76
C LEU A 59 -1.44 2.95 8.50
N ALA A 60 -2.47 2.81 9.33
CA ALA A 60 -2.93 3.91 10.17
C ALA A 60 -1.83 4.39 11.12
N GLN A 61 -1.09 3.48 11.74
CA GLN A 61 0.07 3.79 12.58
C GLN A 61 1.21 4.45 11.78
N GLN A 62 1.50 3.93 10.59
CA GLN A 62 2.52 4.52 9.72
C GLN A 62 2.15 5.92 9.27
N LEU A 63 0.89 6.16 8.88
CA LEU A 63 0.38 7.49 8.54
C LEU A 63 0.49 8.43 9.75
N SER A 64 0.10 7.97 10.94
CA SER A 64 0.24 8.74 12.18
C SER A 64 1.69 9.19 12.39
N ASN A 65 2.64 8.26 12.32
CA ASN A 65 4.05 8.57 12.45
C ASN A 65 4.55 9.57 11.39
N ASP A 66 4.06 9.48 10.14
CA ASP A 66 4.47 10.40 9.08
C ASP A 66 3.85 11.79 9.24
N PHE A 67 2.59 11.87 9.69
CA PHE A 67 1.93 13.14 10.02
C PHE A 67 2.63 13.87 11.17
N LEU A 68 2.95 13.14 12.25
CA LEU A 68 3.53 13.71 13.47
C LEU A 68 5.00 14.14 13.33
N LYS A 69 5.69 13.73 12.26
CA LYS A 69 7.01 14.30 11.92
C LYS A 69 6.93 15.76 11.47
N ILE A 70 5.75 16.22 11.07
CA ILE A 70 5.54 17.54 10.46
C ILE A 70 4.53 18.37 11.24
N ILE A 71 3.51 17.74 11.80
CA ILE A 71 2.44 18.35 12.57
C ILE A 71 2.65 18.04 14.04
N ASP A 72 3.07 19.01 14.82
CA ASP A 72 3.41 18.92 16.25
C ASP A 72 2.36 19.55 17.17
N ASN A 73 1.38 20.28 16.61
CA ASN A 73 0.40 21.07 17.34
C ASN A 73 -1.02 20.45 17.30
N ALA A 74 -1.14 19.15 17.28
CA ALA A 74 -2.41 18.43 17.24
C ALA A 74 -2.47 17.31 18.28
N MET A 75 -3.63 17.14 18.91
CA MET A 75 -3.94 15.97 19.73
C MET A 75 -4.26 14.78 18.82
N VAL A 76 -3.81 13.59 19.21
CA VAL A 76 -3.89 12.37 18.39
C VAL A 76 -4.76 11.32 19.07
N LEU A 77 -5.72 10.78 18.31
CA LEU A 77 -6.53 9.64 18.72
C LEU A 77 -6.45 8.53 17.66
N HIS A 78 -6.26 7.30 18.11
CA HIS A 78 -6.39 6.12 17.26
C HIS A 78 -7.73 5.42 17.48
N VAL A 79 -8.49 5.21 16.42
CA VAL A 79 -9.78 4.49 16.45
C VAL A 79 -9.64 3.17 15.72
N HIS A 80 -9.02 2.21 16.38
CA HIS A 80 -8.84 0.82 15.93
C HIS A 80 -8.40 -0.07 17.10
N SER A 81 -8.48 -1.40 16.93
CA SER A 81 -8.19 -2.39 17.97
C SER A 81 -6.68 -2.72 18.14
N GLY A 82 -5.78 -2.06 17.41
CA GLY A 82 -4.33 -2.29 17.53
C GLY A 82 -3.71 -1.48 18.65
N GLU A 83 -2.59 -1.97 19.17
CA GLU A 83 -1.77 -1.24 20.14
C GLU A 83 -1.16 0.01 19.52
N THR A 84 -1.06 1.09 20.29
CA THR A 84 -0.48 2.37 19.89
C THR A 84 0.07 3.10 21.13
N GLU A 85 1.02 4.01 20.93
CA GLU A 85 1.57 4.88 21.97
C GLU A 85 0.70 6.11 22.27
N HIS A 86 -0.33 6.34 21.44
CA HIS A 86 -1.27 7.45 21.59
C HIS A 86 -2.59 7.00 22.20
N ASP A 87 -3.42 7.96 22.58
CA ASP A 87 -4.80 7.69 23.00
C ASP A 87 -5.50 6.82 21.97
N SER A 88 -6.22 5.80 22.44
CA SER A 88 -6.92 4.88 21.54
C SER A 88 -8.24 4.39 22.14
N THR A 89 -9.27 4.28 21.28
CA THR A 89 -10.56 3.71 21.65
C THR A 89 -11.33 3.23 20.43
N THR A 90 -12.19 2.25 20.62
CA THR A 90 -13.22 1.85 19.63
C THR A 90 -14.64 2.13 20.12
N ASN A 91 -14.78 2.74 21.29
CA ASN A 91 -16.07 3.12 21.85
C ASN A 91 -16.50 4.51 21.36
N SER A 92 -17.68 4.63 20.78
CA SER A 92 -18.18 5.88 20.20
C SER A 92 -18.39 6.98 21.24
N ASN A 93 -18.81 6.66 22.47
CA ASN A 93 -18.98 7.63 23.54
C ASN A 93 -17.62 8.18 23.99
N SER A 94 -16.63 7.30 24.17
CA SER A 94 -15.28 7.72 24.52
C SER A 94 -14.62 8.59 23.43
N ILE A 95 -14.96 8.35 22.14
CA ILE A 95 -14.51 9.25 21.04
C ILE A 95 -15.11 10.65 21.24
N SER A 96 -16.42 10.72 21.54
CA SER A 96 -17.11 12.00 21.78
C SER A 96 -16.52 12.75 22.98
N GLU A 97 -16.33 12.06 24.11
CA GLU A 97 -15.73 12.61 25.32
C GLU A 97 -14.31 13.14 25.05
N TRP A 98 -13.49 12.37 24.32
CA TRP A 98 -12.14 12.78 23.98
C TRP A 98 -12.13 14.07 23.13
N VAL A 99 -13.03 14.17 22.15
CA VAL A 99 -13.15 15.39 21.30
C VAL A 99 -13.63 16.58 22.11
N VAL A 100 -14.57 16.40 23.04
CA VAL A 100 -15.06 17.45 23.95
C VAL A 100 -13.94 17.90 24.88
N ASN A 101 -13.20 17.01 25.48
CA ASN A 101 -12.07 17.34 26.37
C ASN A 101 -10.94 18.10 25.65
N ASN A 102 -10.81 17.91 24.34
CA ASN A 102 -9.82 18.56 23.50
C ASN A 102 -10.43 19.62 22.56
N TRP A 103 -11.58 20.22 22.92
CA TRP A 103 -12.35 21.09 22.04
C TRP A 103 -11.55 22.29 21.50
N ASN A 104 -10.62 22.81 22.29
CA ASN A 104 -9.82 24.01 21.97
C ASN A 104 -8.45 23.68 21.33
N THR A 105 -8.31 22.51 20.72
CA THR A 105 -7.06 22.08 20.08
C THR A 105 -7.33 21.54 18.67
N ASN A 106 -6.29 21.52 17.85
CA ASN A 106 -6.29 20.73 16.63
C ASN A 106 -6.29 19.23 16.97
N LYS A 107 -7.05 18.43 16.22
CA LYS A 107 -7.24 16.99 16.45
C LYS A 107 -7.03 16.21 15.19
N ILE A 108 -6.23 15.14 15.26
CA ILE A 108 -6.10 14.15 14.18
C ILE A 108 -6.56 12.79 14.70
N ILE A 109 -7.52 12.20 14.02
CA ILE A 109 -8.03 10.87 14.34
C ILE A 109 -7.60 9.91 13.24
N PHE A 110 -6.74 8.94 13.57
CA PHE A 110 -6.35 7.87 12.66
C PHE A 110 -7.25 6.66 12.87
N THR A 111 -7.86 6.18 11.79
CA THR A 111 -8.80 5.06 11.85
C THR A 111 -8.61 4.11 10.68
N THR A 112 -9.28 2.96 10.75
CA THR A 112 -9.36 2.03 9.62
C THR A 112 -10.77 2.05 9.03
N TYR A 113 -10.91 1.59 7.77
CA TYR A 113 -12.24 1.41 7.17
C TYR A 113 -13.15 0.54 8.05
N HIS A 114 -12.59 -0.46 8.74
CA HIS A 114 -13.33 -1.31 9.69
C HIS A 114 -13.88 -0.55 10.89
N SER A 115 -13.21 0.49 11.35
CA SER A 115 -13.60 1.25 12.54
C SER A 115 -14.27 2.58 12.24
N LEU A 116 -14.33 3.00 10.96
CA LEU A 116 -14.89 4.29 10.55
C LEU A 116 -16.33 4.52 11.03
N HIS A 117 -17.15 3.47 11.08
CA HIS A 117 -18.51 3.53 11.59
C HIS A 117 -18.57 3.96 13.07
N ARG A 118 -17.53 3.75 13.87
CA ARG A 118 -17.45 4.20 15.27
C ARG A 118 -17.38 5.71 15.37
N ILE A 119 -16.62 6.34 14.44
CA ILE A 119 -16.55 7.80 14.33
C ILE A 119 -17.90 8.36 13.84
N GLN A 120 -18.58 7.69 12.91
CA GLN A 120 -19.94 8.06 12.51
C GLN A 120 -20.89 8.03 13.70
N GLN A 121 -20.88 6.96 14.50
CA GLN A 121 -21.75 6.78 15.68
C GLN A 121 -21.46 7.80 16.80
N SER A 122 -20.23 8.27 16.92
CA SER A 122 -19.85 9.28 17.92
C SER A 122 -20.40 10.68 17.64
N SER A 123 -20.90 10.92 16.44
CA SER A 123 -21.50 12.21 16.02
C SER A 123 -20.62 13.43 16.24
N ILE A 124 -19.30 13.26 16.31
CA ILE A 124 -18.36 14.37 16.48
C ILE A 124 -18.30 15.27 15.23
N PRO A 125 -17.98 16.55 15.39
CA PRO A 125 -17.69 17.41 14.25
C PRO A 125 -16.38 16.98 13.58
N VAL A 126 -16.44 16.72 12.27
CA VAL A 126 -15.28 16.41 11.42
C VAL A 126 -15.20 17.48 10.34
N ASN A 127 -14.09 18.20 10.28
CA ASN A 127 -13.86 19.26 9.29
C ASN A 127 -13.30 18.72 7.97
N THR A 128 -12.32 17.83 8.07
CA THR A 128 -11.70 17.19 6.89
C THR A 128 -11.50 15.71 7.12
N ILE A 129 -11.76 14.92 6.09
CA ILE A 129 -11.49 13.48 6.08
C ILE A 129 -10.68 13.09 4.85
N TYR A 130 -9.59 12.36 5.06
CA TYR A 130 -8.78 11.75 4.01
C TYR A 130 -8.96 10.25 4.02
N PHE A 131 -9.27 9.69 2.86
CA PHE A 131 -9.36 8.26 2.62
C PHE A 131 -8.12 7.79 1.87
N ASP A 132 -7.19 7.13 2.55
CA ASP A 132 -6.03 6.52 1.90
C ASP A 132 -6.40 5.14 1.35
N GLU A 133 -5.81 4.79 0.19
CA GLU A 133 -6.17 3.62 -0.60
C GLU A 133 -7.70 3.50 -0.79
N ALA A 134 -8.30 4.58 -1.28
CA ALA A 134 -9.74 4.81 -1.32
C ALA A 134 -10.54 3.76 -2.12
N HIS A 135 -9.88 2.98 -2.98
CA HIS A 135 -10.49 1.82 -3.65
C HIS A 135 -11.04 0.76 -2.67
N ASN A 136 -10.62 0.79 -1.39
CA ASN A 136 -11.19 -0.08 -0.35
C ASN A 136 -12.59 0.35 0.08
N SER A 137 -12.91 1.63 0.00
CA SER A 137 -14.20 2.19 0.44
C SER A 137 -15.41 1.68 -0.33
N VAL A 138 -15.23 1.11 -1.53
CA VAL A 138 -16.30 0.55 -2.36
C VAL A 138 -16.86 -0.78 -1.84
N GLN A 139 -16.19 -1.41 -0.87
CA GLN A 139 -16.68 -2.64 -0.24
C GLN A 139 -17.94 -2.34 0.57
N GLN A 140 -18.92 -3.26 0.53
CA GLN A 140 -20.25 -3.03 1.12
C GLN A 140 -20.21 -2.50 2.55
N HIS A 141 -19.40 -3.10 3.41
CA HIS A 141 -19.31 -2.71 4.83
C HIS A 141 -18.62 -1.36 5.06
N PHE A 142 -17.80 -0.92 4.12
CA PHE A 142 -17.04 0.33 4.23
C PHE A 142 -17.75 1.48 3.51
N HIS A 143 -18.57 1.16 2.52
CA HIS A 143 -19.25 2.18 1.71
C HIS A 143 -20.27 3.01 2.52
N THR A 144 -21.05 2.38 3.40
CA THR A 144 -22.07 3.08 4.20
C THR A 144 -21.46 4.23 5.03
N PRO A 145 -20.47 4.00 5.91
CA PRO A 145 -19.85 5.10 6.64
C PRO A 145 -19.07 6.06 5.73
N THR A 146 -18.47 5.58 4.63
CA THR A 146 -17.82 6.46 3.65
C THR A 146 -18.82 7.41 3.02
N ARG A 147 -19.96 6.91 2.52
CA ARG A 147 -21.03 7.73 1.96
C ARG A 147 -21.55 8.77 2.96
N PHE A 148 -21.77 8.38 4.21
CA PHE A 148 -22.17 9.30 5.27
C PHE A 148 -21.23 10.51 5.36
N PHE A 149 -19.91 10.28 5.45
CA PHE A 149 -18.95 11.36 5.55
C PHE A 149 -18.85 12.19 4.25
N ALA A 150 -18.98 11.55 3.11
CA ALA A 150 -18.83 12.17 1.79
C ALA A 150 -20.03 13.02 1.36
N THR A 151 -21.24 12.70 1.85
CA THR A 151 -22.48 13.41 1.48
C THR A 151 -22.98 14.37 2.57
N THR A 152 -22.37 14.39 3.76
CA THR A 152 -22.71 15.36 4.80
C THR A 152 -22.12 16.73 4.45
N ASN A 153 -22.94 17.76 4.50
CA ASN A 153 -22.55 19.15 4.21
C ASN A 153 -21.47 19.68 5.20
N ASN A 154 -20.75 20.71 4.77
CA ASN A 154 -19.73 21.41 5.55
C ASN A 154 -18.50 20.56 5.94
N ARG A 155 -18.17 19.52 5.19
CA ARG A 155 -16.96 18.72 5.35
C ARG A 155 -16.12 18.73 4.08
N ARG A 156 -14.80 18.68 4.28
CA ARG A 156 -13.87 18.40 3.19
C ARG A 156 -13.60 16.89 3.16
N CYS A 157 -13.69 16.29 1.98
CA CYS A 157 -13.61 14.83 1.83
C CYS A 157 -12.76 14.47 0.60
N PHE A 158 -11.57 13.87 0.81
CA PHE A 158 -10.66 13.57 -0.26
C PHE A 158 -10.28 12.08 -0.30
N PHE A 159 -10.30 11.51 -1.51
CA PHE A 159 -10.10 10.11 -1.79
C PHE A 159 -8.80 9.88 -2.55
N PHE A 160 -7.80 9.29 -1.89
CA PHE A 160 -6.48 9.04 -2.45
C PHE A 160 -6.33 7.58 -2.85
N THR A 161 -5.93 7.33 -4.08
CA THR A 161 -5.64 5.97 -4.57
C THR A 161 -4.69 5.98 -5.76
N ALA A 162 -3.99 4.86 -5.99
CA ALA A 162 -3.30 4.58 -7.25
C ALA A 162 -4.16 3.76 -8.21
N THR A 163 -5.19 3.07 -7.69
CA THR A 163 -5.95 2.04 -8.39
C THR A 163 -7.45 2.24 -8.17
N PRO A 164 -8.10 3.19 -8.85
CA PRO A 164 -9.53 3.44 -8.70
C PRO A 164 -10.35 2.17 -8.95
N HIS A 165 -11.40 1.98 -8.17
CA HIS A 165 -12.32 0.87 -8.32
C HIS A 165 -13.69 1.39 -8.76
N HIS A 166 -14.08 1.06 -9.99
CA HIS A 166 -15.36 1.45 -10.56
C HIS A 166 -16.39 0.33 -10.40
N SER A 167 -17.66 0.70 -10.40
CA SER A 167 -18.80 -0.23 -10.42
C SER A 167 -19.62 0.00 -11.68
N LYS A 168 -20.17 -1.07 -12.26
CA LYS A 168 -21.05 -0.99 -13.42
C LYS A 168 -22.36 -0.28 -13.12
N ASN A 169 -22.84 -0.39 -11.89
CA ASN A 169 -24.12 0.21 -11.47
C ASN A 169 -23.97 1.59 -10.84
N ASP A 170 -22.77 2.16 -10.81
CA ASP A 170 -22.41 3.45 -10.18
C ASP A 170 -22.78 3.63 -8.70
N GLU A 171 -23.44 2.67 -8.07
CA GLU A 171 -23.92 2.80 -6.68
C GLU A 171 -22.76 2.89 -5.67
N ARG A 172 -21.76 2.02 -5.81
CA ARG A 172 -20.65 1.91 -4.86
C ARG A 172 -19.27 2.12 -5.46
N GLY A 173 -19.16 2.28 -6.78
CA GLY A 173 -17.88 2.52 -7.45
C GLY A 173 -17.37 3.94 -7.25
N MET A 174 -16.06 4.13 -7.38
CA MET A 174 -15.45 5.46 -7.35
C MET A 174 -15.86 6.33 -8.55
N ASN A 175 -16.52 5.76 -9.56
CA ASN A 175 -17.22 6.49 -10.63
C ASN A 175 -18.55 7.14 -10.18
N ASN A 176 -19.00 6.90 -8.94
CA ASN A 176 -20.12 7.63 -8.35
C ASN A 176 -19.65 9.00 -7.83
N GLU A 177 -19.84 10.05 -8.63
CA GLU A 177 -19.43 11.41 -8.27
C GLU A 177 -20.21 12.02 -7.10
N GLU A 178 -21.43 11.53 -6.82
CA GLU A 178 -22.18 11.99 -5.63
C GLU A 178 -21.41 11.66 -4.35
N VAL A 179 -20.79 10.48 -4.27
CA VAL A 179 -20.02 10.03 -3.11
C VAL A 179 -18.56 10.48 -3.21
N TYR A 180 -17.89 10.19 -4.32
CA TYR A 180 -16.44 10.33 -4.42
C TYR A 180 -15.99 11.67 -5.01
N GLY A 181 -16.92 12.48 -5.54
CA GLY A 181 -16.58 13.71 -6.26
C GLY A 181 -15.86 13.44 -7.58
N LYS A 182 -15.51 14.51 -8.27
CA LYS A 182 -14.72 14.43 -9.51
C LYS A 182 -13.26 14.07 -9.23
N VAL A 183 -12.57 13.59 -10.26
CA VAL A 183 -11.12 13.47 -10.22
C VAL A 183 -10.53 14.88 -10.24
N LEU A 184 -9.88 15.26 -9.14
CA LEU A 184 -9.25 16.57 -8.96
C LEU A 184 -7.89 16.64 -9.65
N GLU A 185 -7.13 15.55 -9.51
CA GLU A 185 -5.82 15.42 -10.13
C GLU A 185 -5.54 13.93 -10.38
N GLN A 186 -5.04 13.65 -11.58
CA GLN A 186 -4.53 12.34 -11.97
C GLN A 186 -3.10 12.52 -12.45
N VAL A 187 -2.15 11.97 -11.70
CA VAL A 187 -0.73 12.04 -12.03
C VAL A 187 -0.34 10.80 -12.83
N PRO A 188 0.11 10.94 -14.09
CA PRO A 188 0.61 9.83 -14.88
C PRO A 188 1.91 9.26 -14.30
N ALA A 189 2.09 7.93 -14.33
CA ALA A 189 3.34 7.33 -13.88
C ALA A 189 4.57 7.78 -14.70
N PRO A 190 4.51 7.97 -16.02
CA PRO A 190 5.62 8.55 -16.79
C PRO A 190 6.10 9.89 -16.24
N GLU A 191 5.21 10.81 -15.87
CA GLU A 191 5.58 12.09 -15.25
C GLU A 191 6.45 11.87 -13.99
N LEU A 192 6.10 10.88 -13.16
CA LEU A 192 6.86 10.57 -11.95
C LEU A 192 8.21 9.89 -12.25
N VAL A 193 8.27 9.11 -13.32
CA VAL A 193 9.53 8.50 -13.80
C VAL A 193 10.46 9.58 -14.32
N ASP A 194 9.99 10.45 -15.19
CA ASP A 194 10.75 11.56 -15.78
C ASP A 194 11.27 12.53 -14.71
N ALA A 195 10.45 12.79 -13.70
CA ALA A 195 10.82 13.59 -12.54
C ALA A 195 11.76 12.84 -11.55
N GLY A 196 12.10 11.58 -11.80
CA GLY A 196 12.94 10.76 -10.93
C GLY A 196 12.33 10.49 -9.54
N VAL A 197 11.01 10.54 -9.43
CA VAL A 197 10.26 10.27 -8.18
C VAL A 197 10.10 8.77 -7.95
N ILE A 198 9.78 8.04 -9.01
CA ILE A 198 9.75 6.58 -9.07
C ILE A 198 10.66 6.10 -10.20
N LEU A 199 10.96 4.80 -10.20
CA LEU A 199 11.75 4.16 -11.23
C LEU A 199 10.83 3.46 -12.24
N PRO A 200 11.26 3.30 -13.51
CA PRO A 200 10.53 2.48 -14.46
C PRO A 200 10.61 1.00 -14.04
N PRO A 201 9.55 0.20 -14.22
CA PRO A 201 9.61 -1.24 -14.06
C PRO A 201 10.32 -1.89 -15.26
N LYS A 202 11.14 -2.91 -14.98
CA LYS A 202 11.72 -3.78 -16.00
C LYS A 202 11.15 -5.19 -15.85
N VAL A 203 10.33 -5.62 -16.79
CA VAL A 203 9.75 -6.95 -16.79
C VAL A 203 10.75 -7.96 -17.35
N VAL A 204 11.04 -9.00 -16.58
CA VAL A 204 11.90 -10.11 -16.95
C VAL A 204 11.07 -11.40 -16.93
N VAL A 205 10.93 -12.04 -18.06
CA VAL A 205 10.25 -13.33 -18.19
C VAL A 205 11.29 -14.43 -18.20
N ASN A 206 11.33 -15.23 -17.14
CA ASN A 206 12.22 -16.37 -17.04
C ASN A 206 11.51 -17.61 -17.61
N GLN A 207 11.98 -18.07 -18.75
CA GLN A 207 11.46 -19.31 -19.32
C GLN A 207 12.10 -20.50 -18.61
N CYS A 208 11.23 -21.34 -18.03
CA CYS A 208 11.63 -22.48 -17.21
C CYS A 208 11.20 -23.76 -17.91
N GLU A 209 12.07 -24.75 -17.92
CA GLU A 209 11.73 -26.07 -18.43
C GLU A 209 10.82 -26.80 -17.45
N MET A 210 9.74 -27.37 -17.95
CA MET A 210 8.85 -28.24 -17.19
C MET A 210 8.93 -29.67 -17.74
N ILE A 211 9.18 -30.62 -16.85
CA ILE A 211 9.10 -32.03 -17.22
C ILE A 211 7.63 -32.34 -17.54
N ARG A 212 7.37 -32.87 -18.74
CA ARG A 212 6.02 -33.26 -19.20
C ARG A 212 5.36 -34.15 -18.16
N ASP A 213 4.06 -33.92 -17.92
CA ASP A 213 3.19 -34.69 -17.02
C ASP A 213 3.44 -34.51 -15.51
N ARG A 214 4.24 -33.52 -15.08
CA ARG A 214 4.52 -33.26 -13.68
C ARG A 214 3.77 -32.03 -13.16
N LYS A 215 3.13 -32.18 -12.01
CA LYS A 215 2.61 -30.98 -11.27
C LYS A 215 3.80 -30.16 -10.76
N ILE A 216 3.74 -28.84 -10.88
CA ILE A 216 4.74 -27.93 -10.33
C ILE A 216 4.87 -28.18 -8.82
N THR A 217 6.05 -28.55 -8.39
CA THR A 217 6.38 -28.87 -6.99
C THR A 217 6.94 -27.64 -6.27
N CYS A 218 7.15 -27.77 -4.96
CA CYS A 218 7.86 -26.71 -4.20
C CYS A 218 9.32 -26.59 -4.61
N GLU A 219 9.95 -27.69 -5.08
CA GLU A 219 11.31 -27.67 -5.62
C GLU A 219 11.37 -26.89 -6.94
N ASP A 220 10.41 -27.06 -7.85
CA ASP A 220 10.37 -26.28 -9.09
C ASP A 220 10.20 -24.79 -8.79
N ASP A 221 9.33 -24.43 -7.83
CA ASP A 221 9.20 -23.03 -7.37
C ASP A 221 10.50 -22.51 -6.73
N ALA A 222 11.21 -23.34 -5.96
CA ALA A 222 12.51 -23.00 -5.34
C ALA A 222 13.59 -22.78 -6.40
N ASP A 223 13.73 -23.67 -7.38
CA ASP A 223 14.68 -23.54 -8.48
C ASP A 223 14.45 -22.26 -9.29
N ASN A 224 13.18 -21.88 -9.50
CA ASN A 224 12.84 -20.65 -10.20
C ASN A 224 13.16 -19.39 -9.40
N ILE A 225 12.92 -19.42 -8.08
CA ILE A 225 13.33 -18.31 -7.21
C ILE A 225 14.83 -18.13 -7.28
N LEU A 226 15.59 -19.20 -7.13
CA LEU A 226 17.06 -19.18 -7.14
C LEU A 226 17.60 -18.74 -8.49
N SER A 227 17.09 -19.29 -9.60
CA SER A 227 17.45 -18.88 -10.96
C SER A 227 17.14 -17.40 -11.22
N SER A 228 16.01 -16.91 -10.73
CA SER A 228 15.66 -15.48 -10.84
C SER A 228 16.60 -14.57 -10.05
N ILE A 229 17.06 -15.01 -8.89
CA ILE A 229 18.04 -14.31 -8.06
C ILE A 229 19.36 -14.24 -8.80
N ASP A 230 19.86 -15.39 -9.25
CA ASP A 230 21.17 -15.52 -9.91
C ASP A 230 21.20 -14.71 -11.22
N SER A 231 20.13 -14.78 -12.02
CA SER A 231 20.05 -14.08 -13.32
C SER A 231 19.92 -12.56 -13.22
N ASN A 232 19.34 -12.03 -12.15
CA ASN A 232 19.07 -10.60 -12.02
C ASN A 232 20.06 -9.90 -11.07
N SER A 233 20.91 -10.63 -10.36
CA SER A 233 21.89 -10.10 -9.40
C SER A 233 21.28 -9.10 -8.42
N VAL A 234 20.16 -9.48 -7.78
CA VAL A 234 19.39 -8.62 -6.89
C VAL A 234 19.51 -9.05 -5.44
N ASP A 235 19.65 -8.10 -4.54
CA ASP A 235 19.90 -8.36 -3.12
C ASP A 235 18.62 -8.34 -2.25
N LYS A 236 17.57 -7.63 -2.67
CA LYS A 236 16.36 -7.41 -1.86
C LYS A 236 15.10 -7.72 -2.66
N ILE A 237 14.50 -8.87 -2.37
CA ILE A 237 13.48 -9.46 -3.22
C ILE A 237 12.17 -9.67 -2.47
N LEU A 238 11.07 -9.27 -3.09
CA LEU A 238 9.72 -9.57 -2.67
C LEU A 238 9.16 -10.71 -3.52
N ILE A 239 8.74 -11.81 -2.90
CA ILE A 239 8.13 -12.94 -3.59
C ILE A 239 6.64 -13.00 -3.27
N CYS A 240 5.84 -12.99 -4.33
CA CYS A 240 4.39 -13.05 -4.24
C CYS A 240 3.90 -14.47 -4.51
N ALA A 241 3.45 -15.15 -3.46
CA ALA A 241 2.86 -16.48 -3.54
C ALA A 241 1.34 -16.41 -3.67
N ARG A 242 0.73 -17.38 -4.32
CA ARG A 242 -0.72 -17.46 -4.49
C ARG A 242 -1.45 -17.86 -3.21
N ARG A 243 -0.82 -18.68 -2.36
CA ARG A 243 -1.42 -19.25 -1.14
C ARG A 243 -0.43 -19.22 0.01
N THR A 244 -0.91 -19.06 1.22
CA THR A 244 -0.10 -19.17 2.44
C THR A 244 0.56 -20.54 2.58
N SER A 245 -0.11 -21.62 2.17
CA SER A 245 0.46 -22.96 2.18
C SER A 245 1.66 -23.11 1.23
N GLN A 246 1.69 -22.43 0.10
CA GLN A 246 2.85 -22.42 -0.80
C GLN A 246 4.07 -21.81 -0.11
N ILE A 247 3.90 -20.70 0.64
CA ILE A 247 4.99 -20.07 1.38
C ILE A 247 5.59 -21.05 2.41
N VAL A 248 4.74 -21.69 3.20
CA VAL A 248 5.20 -22.62 4.24
C VAL A 248 5.96 -23.80 3.60
N ARG A 249 5.37 -24.41 2.56
CA ARG A 249 5.96 -25.58 1.89
C ARG A 249 7.27 -25.28 1.15
N LEU A 250 7.49 -24.06 0.67
CA LEU A 250 8.77 -23.63 0.11
C LEU A 250 9.93 -23.78 1.11
N PHE A 251 9.66 -23.62 2.41
CA PHE A 251 10.67 -23.74 3.45
C PHE A 251 10.67 -25.09 4.20
N SER A 252 9.53 -25.82 4.19
CA SER A 252 9.46 -27.15 4.82
C SER A 252 9.76 -28.30 3.86
N ASP A 253 9.39 -28.17 2.58
CA ASP A 253 9.34 -29.26 1.61
C ASP A 253 10.28 -29.01 0.41
N SER A 254 11.20 -28.03 0.48
CA SER A 254 12.19 -27.75 -0.56
C SER A 254 13.53 -27.29 0.02
N LYS A 255 14.56 -27.27 -0.84
CA LYS A 255 15.92 -26.79 -0.49
C LYS A 255 16.04 -25.28 -0.36
N LEU A 256 14.97 -24.49 -0.61
CA LEU A 256 15.04 -23.02 -0.75
C LEU A 256 15.74 -22.34 0.45
N GLY A 257 15.38 -22.71 1.68
CA GLY A 257 15.96 -22.08 2.88
C GLY A 257 17.47 -22.27 2.99
N ALA A 258 17.93 -23.52 2.75
CA ALA A 258 19.36 -23.86 2.79
C ALA A 258 20.15 -23.17 1.67
N GLU A 259 19.60 -23.17 0.45
CA GLU A 259 20.21 -22.52 -0.70
C GLU A 259 20.30 -21.00 -0.58
N LEU A 260 19.26 -20.34 -0.03
CA LEU A 260 19.30 -18.90 0.27
C LEU A 260 20.39 -18.61 1.31
N TYR A 261 20.47 -19.40 2.38
CA TYR A 261 21.50 -19.26 3.39
C TYR A 261 22.91 -19.40 2.80
N GLY A 262 23.14 -20.43 1.96
CA GLY A 262 24.41 -20.68 1.28
C GLY A 262 24.84 -19.51 0.36
N ARG A 263 23.87 -18.77 -0.21
CA ARG A 263 24.08 -17.56 -1.02
C ARG A 263 24.19 -16.27 -0.20
N GLY A 264 24.15 -16.36 1.12
CA GLY A 264 24.22 -15.20 2.03
C GLY A 264 22.94 -14.38 2.10
N TYR A 265 21.78 -14.96 1.73
CA TYR A 265 20.49 -14.30 1.91
C TYR A 265 19.83 -14.69 3.23
N ASN A 266 19.32 -13.69 3.91
CA ASN A 266 18.31 -13.88 4.93
C ASN A 266 16.93 -14.08 4.28
N TRP A 267 16.03 -14.76 4.97
CA TRP A 267 14.68 -14.92 4.46
C TRP A 267 13.64 -14.72 5.56
N MET A 268 12.49 -14.24 5.16
CA MET A 268 11.39 -14.01 6.07
C MET A 268 10.05 -14.16 5.37
N TYR A 269 9.05 -14.55 6.14
CA TYR A 269 7.67 -14.55 5.68
C TYR A 269 6.69 -14.26 6.81
N ILE A 270 5.49 -13.80 6.43
CA ILE A 270 4.39 -13.61 7.36
C ILE A 270 3.10 -14.14 6.76
N THR A 271 2.38 -14.97 7.53
CA THR A 271 1.08 -15.49 7.16
C THR A 271 0.09 -15.36 8.32
N ALA A 272 -1.22 -15.36 8.02
CA ALA A 272 -2.24 -15.31 9.06
C ALA A 272 -2.23 -16.57 9.95
N LYS A 273 -1.85 -17.73 9.41
CA LYS A 273 -1.89 -19.02 10.11
C LYS A 273 -0.62 -19.29 10.93
N THR A 274 0.55 -19.04 10.36
CA THR A 274 1.83 -19.35 11.01
C THR A 274 2.41 -18.18 11.80
N GLY A 275 1.88 -16.97 11.58
CA GLY A 275 2.48 -15.74 12.10
C GLY A 275 3.70 -15.32 11.27
N ALA A 276 4.61 -14.61 11.91
CA ALA A 276 5.83 -14.07 11.34
C ALA A 276 7.03 -14.98 11.63
N VAL A 277 7.85 -15.23 10.62
CA VAL A 277 9.05 -16.08 10.71
C VAL A 277 10.22 -15.37 10.04
N ILE A 278 11.39 -15.41 10.68
CA ILE A 278 12.67 -14.90 10.17
C ILE A 278 13.70 -16.02 10.31
N ASN A 279 14.32 -16.44 9.20
CA ASN A 279 15.35 -17.49 9.17
C ASN A 279 14.95 -18.75 9.98
N GLY A 280 13.70 -19.19 9.85
CA GLY A 280 13.15 -20.34 10.55
C GLY A 280 12.67 -20.08 11.99
N ILE A 281 12.93 -18.91 12.56
CA ILE A 281 12.55 -18.56 13.92
C ILE A 281 11.24 -17.76 13.91
N LYS A 282 10.26 -18.21 14.72
CA LYS A 282 9.01 -17.49 14.91
C LYS A 282 9.25 -16.24 15.76
N VAL A 283 8.75 -15.09 15.27
CA VAL A 283 8.92 -13.79 15.91
C VAL A 283 7.58 -13.07 16.09
N SER A 284 7.56 -12.01 16.90
CA SER A 284 6.40 -11.12 16.96
C SER A 284 6.24 -10.35 15.64
N ARG A 285 5.02 -9.89 15.38
CA ARG A 285 4.73 -9.07 14.18
C ARG A 285 5.51 -7.75 14.20
N VAL A 286 5.65 -7.14 15.36
CA VAL A 286 6.45 -5.92 15.56
C VAL A 286 7.89 -6.16 15.15
N LYS A 287 8.52 -7.21 15.71
CA LYS A 287 9.91 -7.59 15.40
C LYS A 287 10.12 -7.89 13.92
N PHE A 288 9.14 -8.51 13.25
CA PHE A 288 9.19 -8.78 11.82
C PHE A 288 9.32 -7.48 11.02
N PHE A 289 8.45 -6.49 11.28
CA PHE A 289 8.47 -5.22 10.53
C PHE A 289 9.65 -4.33 10.89
N GLU A 290 10.11 -4.32 12.12
CA GLU A 290 11.35 -3.65 12.52
C GLU A 290 12.54 -4.22 11.75
N THR A 291 12.66 -5.56 11.71
CA THR A 291 13.74 -6.25 11.00
C THR A 291 13.67 -5.99 9.50
N LEU A 292 12.47 -6.07 8.90
CA LEU A 292 12.27 -5.79 7.48
C LEU A 292 12.65 -4.35 7.12
N ASN A 293 12.28 -3.38 7.95
CA ASN A 293 12.65 -1.98 7.77
C ASN A 293 14.17 -1.75 7.94
N LYS A 294 14.80 -2.42 8.89
CA LYS A 294 16.25 -2.37 9.08
C LYS A 294 16.98 -2.93 7.85
N TRP A 295 16.65 -4.16 7.43
CA TRP A 295 17.26 -4.79 6.26
C TRP A 295 17.00 -4.03 4.96
N GLY A 296 15.84 -3.38 4.87
CA GLY A 296 15.53 -2.50 3.72
C GLY A 296 16.47 -1.31 3.59
N LYS A 297 17.00 -0.80 4.71
CA LYS A 297 17.86 0.39 4.75
C LYS A 297 19.35 0.08 4.73
N ASP A 298 19.77 -1.06 5.24
CA ASP A 298 21.17 -1.49 5.27
C ASP A 298 21.52 -2.37 4.05
N ASN A 299 22.73 -2.93 4.02
CA ASN A 299 23.23 -3.78 2.93
C ASN A 299 22.86 -5.26 3.10
N THR A 300 21.91 -5.59 3.95
CA THR A 300 21.47 -6.97 4.17
C THR A 300 20.77 -7.52 2.93
N ARG A 301 21.26 -8.64 2.41
CA ARG A 301 20.59 -9.40 1.35
C ARG A 301 19.43 -10.18 1.94
N PHE A 302 18.23 -10.03 1.37
CA PHE A 302 17.07 -10.74 1.90
C PHE A 302 15.98 -11.05 0.86
N VAL A 303 15.25 -12.10 1.17
CA VAL A 303 14.04 -12.50 0.46
C VAL A 303 12.86 -12.44 1.42
N VAL A 304 11.81 -11.71 1.06
CA VAL A 304 10.57 -11.69 1.83
C VAL A 304 9.42 -12.29 1.02
N LEU A 305 8.75 -13.30 1.60
CA LEU A 305 7.61 -13.95 0.96
C LEU A 305 6.29 -13.51 1.61
N HIS A 306 5.30 -13.27 0.76
CA HIS A 306 3.96 -12.95 1.24
C HIS A 306 2.86 -13.45 0.28
N HIS A 307 1.63 -13.52 0.81
CA HIS A 307 0.43 -13.77 0.02
C HIS A 307 -0.42 -12.49 -0.12
N SER A 308 -0.78 -11.84 0.97
CA SER A 308 -1.66 -10.66 0.98
C SER A 308 -1.24 -9.58 1.98
N ILE A 309 -0.54 -9.94 3.04
CA ILE A 309 -0.25 -9.01 4.16
C ILE A 309 0.61 -7.83 3.74
N LEU A 310 1.55 -8.04 2.83
CA LEU A 310 2.43 -6.98 2.32
C LEU A 310 1.85 -6.28 1.08
N SER A 311 0.74 -6.74 0.50
CA SER A 311 0.14 -6.12 -0.69
C SER A 311 -0.55 -4.78 -0.37
N GLU A 312 -0.99 -4.55 0.86
CA GLU A 312 -1.72 -3.37 1.25
C GLU A 312 -0.87 -2.44 2.14
N GLY A 313 -0.35 -1.37 1.55
CA GLY A 313 0.12 -0.18 2.25
C GLY A 313 1.45 -0.24 3.00
N ILE A 314 2.03 -1.40 3.31
CA ILE A 314 3.27 -1.46 4.09
C ILE A 314 4.45 -0.98 3.26
N ASN A 315 5.15 0.02 3.78
CA ASN A 315 6.35 0.54 3.14
C ASN A 315 7.54 -0.38 3.43
N VAL A 316 8.02 -1.08 2.42
CA VAL A 316 9.30 -1.81 2.46
C VAL A 316 10.31 -1.01 1.68
N SER A 317 11.27 -0.42 2.39
CA SER A 317 12.35 0.34 1.75
C SER A 317 13.32 -0.61 1.03
N GLY A 318 13.96 -0.13 -0.02
CA GLY A 318 15.10 -0.78 -0.65
C GLY A 318 14.80 -2.03 -1.46
N LEU A 319 13.54 -2.45 -1.66
CA LEU A 319 13.23 -3.57 -2.54
C LEU A 319 13.70 -3.31 -3.97
N GLU A 320 14.37 -4.28 -4.58
CA GLU A 320 14.95 -4.20 -5.92
C GLU A 320 14.14 -4.99 -6.95
N ALA A 321 13.62 -6.13 -6.54
CA ALA A 321 12.83 -6.99 -7.40
C ALA A 321 11.56 -7.52 -6.74
N VAL A 322 10.56 -7.80 -7.57
CA VAL A 322 9.42 -8.62 -7.23
C VAL A 322 9.38 -9.84 -8.13
N LEU A 323 9.10 -11.00 -7.54
CA LEU A 323 8.90 -12.26 -8.24
C LEU A 323 7.44 -12.72 -8.07
N PHE A 324 6.72 -12.89 -9.18
CA PHE A 324 5.36 -13.39 -9.19
C PHE A 324 5.32 -14.88 -9.49
N LEU A 325 5.21 -15.72 -8.48
CA LEU A 325 5.13 -17.18 -8.65
C LEU A 325 3.81 -17.64 -9.30
N ARG A 326 2.76 -16.85 -9.18
CA ARG A 326 1.42 -17.17 -9.72
C ARG A 326 0.70 -15.89 -10.14
N SER A 327 -0.32 -16.09 -11.00
CA SER A 327 -1.17 -15.00 -11.46
C SER A 327 -1.94 -14.34 -10.32
N MET A 328 -1.97 -13.03 -10.31
CA MET A 328 -2.71 -12.16 -9.39
C MET A 328 -3.66 -11.25 -10.17
N ASN A 329 -4.56 -10.56 -9.45
CA ASN A 329 -5.41 -9.56 -10.09
C ASN A 329 -4.61 -8.29 -10.45
N PHE A 330 -5.14 -7.49 -11.36
CA PHE A 330 -4.51 -6.31 -11.91
C PHE A 330 -4.10 -5.28 -10.81
N THR A 331 -4.98 -5.02 -9.86
CA THR A 331 -4.73 -4.11 -8.73
C THR A 331 -3.59 -4.58 -7.85
N THR A 332 -3.57 -5.88 -7.48
CA THR A 332 -2.48 -6.44 -6.66
C THR A 332 -1.14 -6.39 -7.37
N ILE A 333 -1.11 -6.69 -8.69
CA ILE A 333 0.11 -6.57 -9.50
C ILE A 333 0.60 -5.11 -9.48
N SER A 334 -0.27 -4.15 -9.79
CA SER A 334 0.06 -2.73 -9.79
C SER A 334 0.63 -2.24 -8.46
N GLN A 335 -0.03 -2.57 -7.36
CA GLN A 335 0.42 -2.19 -6.01
C GLN A 335 1.76 -2.85 -5.65
N THR A 336 1.98 -4.07 -6.09
CA THR A 336 3.22 -4.81 -5.81
C THR A 336 4.39 -4.26 -6.62
N ILE A 337 4.19 -3.98 -7.91
CA ILE A 337 5.19 -3.29 -8.75
C ILE A 337 5.54 -1.93 -8.12
N GLY A 338 4.54 -1.19 -7.65
CA GLY A 338 4.71 0.09 -6.97
C GLY A 338 5.65 0.06 -5.75
N ARG A 339 5.99 -1.12 -5.22
CA ARG A 339 6.94 -1.26 -4.11
C ARG A 339 8.39 -1.32 -4.58
N VAL A 340 8.63 -1.97 -5.70
CA VAL A 340 10.00 -2.16 -6.23
C VAL A 340 10.47 -1.00 -7.11
N ILE A 341 9.58 -0.14 -7.55
CA ILE A 341 9.91 1.06 -8.32
C ILE A 341 10.23 2.28 -7.44
N ARG A 342 10.14 2.17 -6.12
CA ARG A 342 10.56 3.25 -5.22
C ARG A 342 12.06 3.44 -5.27
N LYS A 343 12.49 4.69 -5.33
CA LYS A 343 13.92 5.06 -5.31
C LYS A 343 14.48 4.83 -3.90
N GLY A 344 14.97 3.61 -3.63
CA GLY A 344 15.53 3.24 -2.32
C GLY A 344 17.02 3.43 -2.21
N ASN A 345 17.79 2.93 -3.17
CA ASN A 345 19.26 3.01 -3.23
C ASN A 345 19.72 3.87 -4.41
N VAL A 346 20.83 4.56 -4.21
CA VAL A 346 21.39 5.55 -5.16
C VAL A 346 21.69 4.95 -6.53
N ASN A 347 22.02 3.66 -6.59
CA ASN A 347 22.46 2.99 -7.83
C ASN A 347 21.35 2.20 -8.55
N LYS A 348 20.13 2.21 -8.05
CA LYS A 348 19.01 1.50 -8.66
C LYS A 348 18.41 2.30 -9.81
N GLN A 349 18.40 1.73 -11.02
CA GLN A 349 17.86 2.37 -12.22
C GLN A 349 16.42 1.94 -12.56
N PHE A 350 16.01 0.73 -12.16
CA PHE A 350 14.67 0.19 -12.40
C PHE A 350 14.21 -0.74 -11.28
N GLY A 351 12.90 -0.94 -11.18
CA GLY A 351 12.31 -2.01 -10.39
C GLY A 351 12.16 -3.28 -11.23
N ILE A 352 12.82 -4.36 -10.84
CA ILE A 352 12.75 -5.62 -11.58
C ILE A 352 11.44 -6.34 -11.24
N VAL A 353 10.74 -6.78 -12.28
CA VAL A 353 9.51 -7.58 -12.18
C VAL A 353 9.77 -8.92 -12.86
N SER A 354 10.04 -9.96 -12.07
CA SER A 354 10.41 -11.28 -12.56
C SER A 354 9.21 -12.24 -12.56
N ILE A 355 9.04 -12.99 -13.65
CA ILE A 355 7.91 -13.89 -13.84
C ILE A 355 8.44 -15.22 -14.41
N PRO A 356 8.35 -16.32 -13.65
CA PRO A 356 8.65 -17.64 -14.17
C PRO A 356 7.52 -18.12 -15.10
N VAL A 357 7.88 -18.61 -16.27
CA VAL A 357 6.97 -19.19 -17.26
C VAL A 357 7.40 -20.60 -17.56
N TYR A 358 6.53 -21.56 -17.28
CA TYR A 358 6.72 -22.97 -17.58
C TYR A 358 5.82 -23.35 -18.77
N ASP A 359 6.36 -23.48 -19.94
CA ASP A 359 5.59 -23.79 -21.15
C ASP A 359 4.33 -22.89 -21.24
N LYS A 360 3.13 -23.45 -21.03
CA LYS A 360 1.87 -22.68 -21.01
C LYS A 360 1.52 -22.05 -19.66
N VAL A 361 2.15 -22.52 -18.57
CA VAL A 361 1.92 -22.01 -17.20
C VAL A 361 2.75 -20.74 -16.98
N GLY A 362 2.12 -19.70 -16.44
CA GLY A 362 2.78 -18.39 -16.25
C GLY A 362 2.54 -17.39 -17.38
N ILE A 363 2.16 -17.85 -18.59
CA ILE A 363 1.82 -16.95 -19.72
C ILE A 363 0.72 -15.98 -19.34
N SER A 364 -0.30 -16.41 -18.61
CA SER A 364 -1.39 -15.54 -18.15
C SER A 364 -0.90 -14.49 -17.15
N THR A 365 0.08 -14.82 -16.31
CA THR A 365 0.72 -13.89 -15.38
C THR A 365 1.54 -12.86 -16.14
N SER A 366 2.38 -13.32 -17.08
CA SER A 366 3.19 -12.46 -17.95
C SER A 366 2.31 -11.47 -18.72
N LYS A 367 1.26 -11.95 -19.40
CA LYS A 367 0.31 -11.07 -20.12
C LYS A 367 -0.32 -10.02 -19.20
N ARG A 368 -0.72 -10.38 -17.98
CA ARG A 368 -1.30 -9.43 -17.03
C ARG A 368 -0.29 -8.41 -16.52
N VAL A 369 0.92 -8.85 -16.22
CA VAL A 369 1.99 -7.94 -15.76
C VAL A 369 2.34 -6.95 -16.86
N ASN A 370 2.53 -7.41 -18.10
CA ASN A 370 2.77 -6.53 -19.23
C ASN A 370 1.62 -5.55 -19.44
N ALA A 371 0.36 -6.00 -19.38
CA ALA A 371 -0.80 -5.13 -19.49
C ALA A 371 -0.84 -4.06 -18.38
N VAL A 372 -0.41 -4.38 -17.14
CA VAL A 372 -0.28 -3.41 -16.05
C VAL A 372 0.81 -2.40 -16.37
N VAL A 373 1.97 -2.86 -16.81
CA VAL A 373 3.12 -1.99 -17.13
C VAL A 373 2.76 -1.07 -18.29
N ASP A 374 2.23 -1.60 -19.39
CA ASP A 374 1.80 -0.82 -20.57
C ASP A 374 0.75 0.24 -20.18
N THR A 375 -0.28 -0.16 -19.43
CA THR A 375 -1.35 0.76 -19.03
C THR A 375 -0.84 1.90 -18.17
N ILE A 376 -0.02 1.59 -17.16
CA ILE A 376 0.37 2.57 -16.13
C ILE A 376 1.61 3.36 -16.57
N PHE A 377 2.65 2.67 -17.07
CA PHE A 377 3.96 3.28 -17.29
C PHE A 377 4.21 3.74 -18.72
N GLU A 378 3.51 3.18 -19.71
CA GLU A 378 3.60 3.64 -21.11
C GLU A 378 2.46 4.57 -21.49
N GLN A 379 1.20 4.18 -21.18
CA GLN A 379 0.04 5.00 -21.50
C GLN A 379 -0.29 6.06 -20.45
N GLY A 380 0.31 6.00 -19.25
CA GLY A 380 0.04 6.92 -18.15
C GLY A 380 -1.37 6.83 -17.56
N LYS A 381 -2.11 5.77 -17.85
CA LYS A 381 -3.47 5.55 -17.36
C LYS A 381 -3.46 4.90 -15.98
N PRO A 382 -4.41 5.22 -15.09
CA PRO A 382 -4.52 4.55 -13.81
C PRO A 382 -4.97 3.09 -13.99
N ALA A 383 -4.59 2.23 -13.05
CA ALA A 383 -5.05 0.85 -13.01
C ALA A 383 -6.49 0.78 -12.51
N ILE A 384 -7.46 1.03 -13.39
CA ILE A 384 -8.89 0.96 -13.04
C ILE A 384 -9.33 -0.50 -13.00
N SER A 385 -9.93 -0.91 -11.91
CA SER A 385 -10.64 -2.18 -11.83
C SER A 385 -12.16 -1.96 -11.81
N THR A 386 -12.90 -2.73 -12.59
CA THR A 386 -14.37 -2.65 -12.66
C THR A 386 -14.98 -3.96 -12.18
N LYS A 387 -15.96 -3.89 -11.31
CA LYS A 387 -16.81 -5.03 -10.88
C LYS A 387 -18.21 -4.88 -11.39
#